data_01e4888cc8ac695d1fb7d991d91c6ad4
#
_entry.id   01e4888cc8ac695d1fb7d991d91c6ad4
#
_cell.length_a   1.000
_cell.length_b   1.000
_cell.length_c   1.000
_cell.angle_alpha   90.00
_cell.angle_beta   90.00
_cell.angle_gamma   90.00
#
_symmetry.space_group_name_H-M   'P 1'
#
loop_
_entity.id
_entity.type
_entity.pdbx_description
1 polymer ?
#
loop_
_entity_poly.entity_id
_entity_poly.type
_entity_poly.pdbx_seq_one_letter_code
_entity_poly.pdbx_strand_id
1 'polypeptide(L)'
;MQTSIFVGGGGADYSEPQELLLKYGNRHGLVAGATGTGKTVTLQVLAEGFSDAGVPVILSDIKGDVSGMAVAGSPENKLHGPFTERAQKIGFDAFRYDTFPVIFWDLFGEQGHPVRTTLAEMGPLLLSRLMGLSDAQEGVLNIAFRVSDEEGLPLLDLKDLQALLTWVGQNSADLSLRYGNVGVSSVGAIQRALLVLENQGGAHFFGEPALALEDLMRVTPEGRGYVNILAADRLINSPRLYATFLLWLLSELFETLPEVGDVDKPKLVFFFDEAHLLFEDAPKALVDKVEQVARLIRSKGVGVYFITQNPDDVPEDILGQLGNRFQHALRAFTARDQKALSRAAETYRPNPRFDTVEAIRDVGVGEAVTSMLQNKGVPGVVERTLIRPPATQLGPCDAATRRAVIAGSPVAGKYETAIDRQSAHEILAARAAAAAKEAEDAEAKSAAEAAAEEAEAERAREFKAARRYSGGATSGQSRRAREPEGFGDALASAVMKELTGTTGRRIVRGILGGLFKGR
;
A
#
# COMPACT_ATOMS: atom_id res chain seq x y z
N MET A 1 -18.11 5.74 32.36
CA MET A 1 -17.52 5.49 31.03
C MET A 1 -18.57 4.79 30.20
N GLN A 2 -18.74 5.15 28.94
CA GLN A 2 -19.62 4.47 28.01
C GLN A 2 -19.14 3.02 27.81
N THR A 3 -20.06 2.06 27.91
CA THR A 3 -19.75 0.61 27.77
C THR A 3 -20.34 0.00 26.51
N SER A 4 -21.24 0.73 25.86
CA SER A 4 -21.95 0.30 24.67
C SER A 4 -22.25 1.47 23.72
N ILE A 5 -22.54 1.15 22.48
CA ILE A 5 -23.06 2.07 21.46
C ILE A 5 -24.54 1.72 21.24
N PHE A 6 -25.43 2.67 21.49
CA PHE A 6 -26.82 2.53 21.13
C PHE A 6 -26.97 2.59 19.61
N VAL A 7 -27.37 1.49 19.01
CA VAL A 7 -27.51 1.33 17.56
C VAL A 7 -28.92 1.67 17.10
N GLY A 8 -29.92 1.35 17.90
CA GLY A 8 -31.32 1.55 17.56
C GLY A 8 -32.26 0.82 18.50
N GLY A 9 -33.53 0.74 18.12
CA GLY A 9 -34.56 0.04 18.84
C GLY A 9 -35.01 -1.23 18.13
N GLY A 10 -35.19 -2.30 18.89
CA GLY A 10 -35.75 -3.58 18.47
C GLY A 10 -37.04 -3.91 19.21
N GLY A 11 -37.46 -5.14 19.14
CA GLY A 11 -38.72 -5.57 19.70
C GLY A 11 -39.90 -5.36 18.75
N ALA A 12 -41.09 -5.71 19.21
CA ALA A 12 -42.31 -5.61 18.40
C ALA A 12 -42.69 -4.15 18.06
N ASP A 13 -42.35 -3.24 18.96
CA ASP A 13 -42.65 -1.80 18.88
C ASP A 13 -41.40 -0.93 18.73
N TYR A 14 -40.22 -1.54 18.59
CA TYR A 14 -38.90 -0.89 18.52
C TYR A 14 -38.44 -0.20 19.82
N SER A 15 -39.03 -0.52 20.96
CA SER A 15 -38.66 0.06 22.25
C SER A 15 -37.52 -0.68 22.97
N GLU A 16 -37.14 -1.87 22.52
CA GLU A 16 -36.03 -2.65 23.11
C GLU A 16 -34.68 -2.14 22.62
N PRO A 17 -33.79 -1.58 23.49
CA PRO A 17 -32.52 -1.06 23.08
C PRO A 17 -31.64 -2.13 22.42
N GLN A 18 -31.09 -1.81 21.25
CA GLN A 18 -30.10 -2.63 20.57
C GLN A 18 -28.73 -1.95 20.68
N GLU A 19 -27.82 -2.63 21.37
CA GLU A 19 -26.54 -2.05 21.76
C GLU A 19 -25.35 -2.90 21.30
N LEU A 20 -24.35 -2.26 20.72
CA LEU A 20 -23.05 -2.85 20.48
C LEU A 20 -22.17 -2.63 21.71
N LEU A 21 -21.80 -3.72 22.39
CA LEU A 21 -20.92 -3.65 23.55
C LEU A 21 -19.48 -3.33 23.13
N LEU A 22 -18.89 -2.26 23.66
CA LEU A 22 -17.55 -1.77 23.29
C LEU A 22 -16.47 -2.84 23.48
N LYS A 23 -16.55 -3.66 24.54
CA LYS A 23 -15.62 -4.78 24.78
C LYS A 23 -15.59 -5.84 23.69
N TYR A 24 -16.60 -5.83 22.80
CA TYR A 24 -16.67 -6.70 21.61
C TYR A 24 -16.56 -5.91 20.31
N GLY A 25 -16.27 -4.63 20.35
CA GLY A 25 -16.08 -3.81 19.16
C GLY A 25 -14.90 -4.26 18.29
N ASN A 26 -13.86 -4.85 18.89
CA ASN A 26 -12.74 -5.47 18.19
C ASN A 26 -13.00 -6.91 17.70
N ARG A 27 -14.21 -7.43 17.87
CA ARG A 27 -14.64 -8.74 17.34
C ARG A 27 -15.20 -8.64 15.92
N HIS A 28 -14.82 -7.58 15.23
CA HIS A 28 -15.16 -7.28 13.85
C HIS A 28 -16.67 -7.21 13.57
N GLY A 29 -17.04 -6.76 12.39
CA GLY A 29 -18.44 -6.66 12.02
C GLY A 29 -18.69 -6.65 10.52
N LEU A 30 -19.95 -6.84 10.17
CA LEU A 30 -20.46 -6.79 8.80
C LEU A 30 -21.67 -5.84 8.77
N VAL A 31 -21.66 -4.90 7.81
CA VAL A 31 -22.85 -4.10 7.44
C VAL A 31 -23.16 -4.42 5.98
N ALA A 32 -24.21 -5.21 5.75
CA ALA A 32 -24.55 -5.66 4.40
C ALA A 32 -25.97 -5.22 4.00
N GLY A 33 -26.23 -5.13 2.70
CA GLY A 33 -27.55 -4.82 2.16
C GLY A 33 -27.52 -4.10 0.82
N ALA A 34 -28.63 -4.07 0.11
CA ALA A 34 -28.73 -3.42 -1.20
C ALA A 34 -28.46 -1.90 -1.13
N THR A 35 -28.17 -1.30 -2.27
CA THR A 35 -27.98 0.15 -2.37
C THR A 35 -29.26 0.91 -1.94
N GLY A 36 -29.08 1.98 -1.15
CA GLY A 36 -30.18 2.83 -0.69
C GLY A 36 -30.98 2.26 0.50
N THR A 37 -30.55 1.17 1.14
CA THR A 37 -31.25 0.57 2.27
C THR A 37 -30.85 1.15 3.64
N GLY A 38 -29.77 1.95 3.71
CA GLY A 38 -29.33 2.64 4.92
C GLY A 38 -27.99 2.19 5.48
N LYS A 39 -27.17 1.45 4.72
CA LYS A 39 -25.82 1.02 5.15
C LYS A 39 -24.93 2.19 5.60
N THR A 40 -24.87 3.26 4.79
CA THR A 40 -24.07 4.46 5.11
C THR A 40 -24.53 5.11 6.41
N VAL A 41 -25.84 5.11 6.70
CA VAL A 41 -26.37 5.60 7.99
C VAL A 41 -25.89 4.72 9.15
N THR A 42 -25.94 3.39 8.99
CA THR A 42 -25.43 2.47 10.02
C THR A 42 -23.94 2.64 10.25
N LEU A 43 -23.15 2.76 9.17
CA LEU A 43 -21.73 3.07 9.25
C LEU A 43 -21.50 4.36 10.05
N GLN A 44 -22.21 5.43 9.71
CA GLN A 44 -22.11 6.75 10.35
C GLN A 44 -22.46 6.66 11.85
N VAL A 45 -23.57 5.99 12.19
CA VAL A 45 -24.00 5.74 13.58
C VAL A 45 -22.95 4.98 14.40
N LEU A 46 -22.32 3.96 13.81
CA LEU A 46 -21.25 3.21 14.48
C LEU A 46 -20.01 4.05 14.67
N ALA A 47 -19.59 4.80 13.65
CA ALA A 47 -18.43 5.67 13.70
C ALA A 47 -18.59 6.80 14.73
N GLU A 48 -19.77 7.45 14.78
CA GLU A 48 -20.15 8.41 15.83
C GLU A 48 -20.04 7.78 17.22
N GLY A 49 -20.62 6.59 17.39
CA GLY A 49 -20.64 5.91 18.69
C GLY A 49 -19.25 5.49 19.17
N PHE A 50 -18.38 5.03 18.28
CA PHE A 50 -16.98 4.75 18.61
C PHE A 50 -16.21 6.03 18.94
N SER A 51 -16.38 7.09 18.16
CA SER A 51 -15.75 8.39 18.42
C SER A 51 -16.13 8.94 19.79
N ASP A 52 -17.43 8.95 20.13
CA ASP A 52 -17.93 9.38 21.46
C ASP A 52 -17.37 8.52 22.61
N ALA A 53 -17.16 7.24 22.37
CA ALA A 53 -16.51 6.34 23.32
C ALA A 53 -14.98 6.59 23.44
N GLY A 54 -14.41 7.54 22.71
CA GLY A 54 -12.98 7.81 22.66
C GLY A 54 -12.19 6.74 21.93
N VAL A 55 -12.78 6.14 20.90
CA VAL A 55 -12.15 5.18 20.00
C VAL A 55 -11.96 5.85 18.64
N PRO A 56 -10.72 6.03 18.17
CA PRO A 56 -10.45 6.51 16.82
C PRO A 56 -11.03 5.56 15.77
N VAL A 57 -11.43 6.14 14.65
CA VAL A 57 -12.07 5.41 13.56
C VAL A 57 -11.35 5.72 12.25
N ILE A 58 -11.18 4.74 11.38
CA ILE A 58 -10.75 4.92 9.99
C ILE A 58 -11.89 4.47 9.08
N LEU A 59 -12.26 5.32 8.14
CA LEU A 59 -13.29 5.07 7.14
C LEU A 59 -12.68 5.21 5.75
N SER A 60 -12.83 4.21 4.90
CA SER A 60 -12.58 4.38 3.48
C SER A 60 -13.86 4.85 2.79
N ASP A 61 -13.83 6.06 2.23
CA ASP A 61 -14.99 6.70 1.59
C ASP A 61 -14.85 6.65 0.06
N ILE A 62 -15.42 5.62 -0.55
CA ILE A 62 -15.37 5.41 -2.01
C ILE A 62 -16.39 6.29 -2.74
N LYS A 63 -17.54 6.56 -2.10
CA LYS A 63 -18.64 7.32 -2.70
C LYS A 63 -18.58 8.82 -2.42
N GLY A 64 -17.73 9.24 -1.49
CA GLY A 64 -17.65 10.62 -1.01
C GLY A 64 -18.84 11.04 -0.16
N ASP A 65 -19.65 10.09 0.35
CA ASP A 65 -20.92 10.36 1.03
C ASP A 65 -20.84 10.36 2.57
N VAL A 66 -19.69 10.03 3.18
CA VAL A 66 -19.51 10.07 4.64
C VAL A 66 -18.78 11.32 5.14
N SER A 67 -18.30 12.17 4.24
CA SER A 67 -17.58 13.39 4.64
C SER A 67 -18.44 14.40 5.44
N GLY A 68 -19.77 14.28 5.37
CA GLY A 68 -20.73 15.04 6.18
C GLY A 68 -20.59 14.81 7.68
N MET A 69 -19.83 13.80 8.16
CA MET A 69 -19.53 13.61 9.58
C MET A 69 -18.79 14.80 10.22
N ALA A 70 -18.13 15.63 9.41
CA ALA A 70 -17.52 16.88 9.87
C ALA A 70 -18.54 18.00 10.16
N VAL A 71 -19.82 17.80 9.82
CA VAL A 71 -20.88 18.81 9.92
C VAL A 71 -22.02 18.26 10.77
N ALA A 72 -22.57 19.08 11.68
CA ALA A 72 -23.77 18.72 12.40
C ALA A 72 -24.95 18.55 11.44
N GLY A 73 -25.84 17.62 11.72
CA GLY A 73 -27.14 17.60 11.08
C GLY A 73 -27.90 18.91 11.32
N SER A 74 -28.98 19.16 10.56
CA SER A 74 -29.72 20.41 10.67
C SER A 74 -31.22 20.18 10.81
N PRO A 75 -31.90 20.92 11.70
CA PRO A 75 -33.37 20.94 11.75
C PRO A 75 -34.04 21.42 10.43
N GLU A 76 -33.29 22.13 9.60
CA GLU A 76 -33.78 22.62 8.29
C GLU A 76 -33.73 21.52 7.21
N ASN A 77 -33.05 20.40 7.49
CA ASN A 77 -32.98 19.28 6.55
C ASN A 77 -34.35 18.59 6.45
N LYS A 78 -34.75 18.22 5.23
CA LYS A 78 -36.00 17.48 4.95
C LYS A 78 -36.15 16.17 5.74
N LEU A 79 -35.04 15.61 6.22
CA LEU A 79 -35.04 14.38 7.03
C LEU A 79 -35.21 14.64 8.53
N HIS A 80 -35.27 15.90 8.98
CA HIS A 80 -35.40 16.24 10.40
C HIS A 80 -36.66 15.63 11.03
N GLY A 81 -37.84 15.81 10.37
CA GLY A 81 -39.08 15.23 10.82
C GLY A 81 -39.01 13.70 10.98
N PRO A 82 -38.68 12.96 9.91
CA PRO A 82 -38.49 11.50 9.99
C PRO A 82 -37.44 11.06 11.03
N PHE A 83 -36.37 11.81 11.25
CA PHE A 83 -35.38 11.48 12.28
C PHE A 83 -35.89 11.70 13.69
N THR A 84 -36.61 12.78 13.93
CA THR A 84 -37.21 13.07 15.23
C THR A 84 -38.28 12.03 15.60
N GLU A 85 -39.17 11.69 14.65
CA GLU A 85 -40.16 10.63 14.83
C GLU A 85 -39.51 9.27 15.13
N ARG A 86 -38.43 8.96 14.40
CA ARG A 86 -37.67 7.72 14.63
C ARG A 86 -37.02 7.71 16.01
N ALA A 87 -36.34 8.80 16.41
CA ALA A 87 -35.72 8.93 17.72
C ALA A 87 -36.75 8.71 18.84
N GLN A 88 -37.96 9.32 18.74
CA GLN A 88 -39.04 9.11 19.68
C GLN A 88 -39.51 7.65 19.72
N LYS A 89 -39.67 7.03 18.54
CA LYS A 89 -40.15 5.64 18.42
C LYS A 89 -39.21 4.63 19.06
N ILE A 90 -37.89 4.84 18.99
CA ILE A 90 -36.90 3.94 19.57
C ILE A 90 -36.44 4.36 20.99
N GLY A 91 -37.09 5.35 21.60
CA GLY A 91 -36.71 5.85 22.91
C GLY A 91 -35.34 6.52 22.99
N PHE A 92 -34.89 7.15 21.88
CA PHE A 92 -33.62 7.84 21.84
C PHE A 92 -33.75 9.32 22.24
N ASP A 93 -33.98 9.57 23.51
CA ASP A 93 -34.21 10.91 24.06
C ASP A 93 -32.99 11.83 23.97
N ALA A 94 -31.78 11.22 23.86
CA ALA A 94 -30.54 11.96 23.72
C ALA A 94 -30.26 12.42 22.28
N PHE A 95 -31.20 12.26 21.35
CA PHE A 95 -30.98 12.67 19.96
C PHE A 95 -30.76 14.18 19.87
N ARG A 96 -29.60 14.54 19.32
CA ARG A 96 -29.23 15.90 18.97
C ARG A 96 -28.31 15.88 17.76
N TYR A 97 -28.30 16.97 17.05
CA TYR A 97 -27.27 17.18 16.01
C TYR A 97 -25.95 17.61 16.64
N ASP A 98 -24.86 17.06 16.15
CA ASP A 98 -23.51 17.36 16.66
C ASP A 98 -22.48 17.17 15.52
N THR A 99 -21.29 17.73 15.69
CA THR A 99 -20.12 17.53 14.83
C THR A 99 -19.18 16.52 15.46
N PHE A 100 -18.41 15.83 14.63
CA PHE A 100 -17.36 14.92 15.11
C PHE A 100 -15.97 15.41 14.68
N PRO A 101 -14.91 15.11 15.43
CA PRO A 101 -13.55 15.46 15.05
C PRO A 101 -13.13 14.62 13.85
N VAL A 102 -13.00 15.25 12.68
CA VAL A 102 -12.66 14.58 11.41
C VAL A 102 -11.27 14.98 10.97
N ILE A 103 -10.50 14.00 10.46
CA ILE A 103 -9.28 14.23 9.69
C ILE A 103 -9.53 13.63 8.30
N PHE A 104 -9.40 14.46 7.26
CA PHE A 104 -9.49 13.99 5.88
C PHE A 104 -8.13 13.56 5.35
N TRP A 105 -8.08 12.38 4.75
CA TRP A 105 -6.92 11.80 4.10
C TRP A 105 -7.21 11.56 2.62
N ASP A 106 -6.20 11.69 1.77
CA ASP A 106 -6.32 11.45 0.34
C ASP A 106 -4.98 11.02 -0.24
N LEU A 107 -4.97 9.97 -1.05
CA LEU A 107 -3.76 9.51 -1.72
C LEU A 107 -3.17 10.57 -2.65
N PHE A 108 -4.04 11.37 -3.28
CA PHE A 108 -3.66 12.41 -4.24
C PHE A 108 -3.45 13.80 -3.61
N GLY A 109 -3.79 13.96 -2.33
CA GLY A 109 -3.65 15.23 -1.61
C GLY A 109 -4.60 16.34 -2.04
N GLU A 110 -5.70 16.03 -2.74
CA GLU A 110 -6.66 17.01 -3.24
C GLU A 110 -7.85 17.21 -2.29
N GLN A 111 -8.29 16.15 -1.64
CA GLN A 111 -9.47 16.11 -0.77
C GLN A 111 -9.13 15.90 0.71
N GLY A 112 -7.86 15.75 1.05
CA GLY A 112 -7.37 15.49 2.39
C GLY A 112 -5.86 15.63 2.48
N HIS A 113 -5.30 15.36 3.66
CA HIS A 113 -3.86 15.29 3.84
C HIS A 113 -3.30 14.12 3.01
N PRO A 114 -2.19 14.33 2.29
CA PRO A 114 -1.58 13.27 1.49
C PRO A 114 -1.19 12.07 2.34
N VAL A 115 -1.53 10.88 1.87
CA VAL A 115 -1.10 9.61 2.49
C VAL A 115 0.03 9.02 1.67
N ARG A 116 1.17 8.79 2.32
CA ARG A 116 2.34 8.17 1.69
C ARG A 116 2.89 7.06 2.57
N THR A 117 3.59 6.14 1.91
CA THR A 117 4.46 5.16 2.54
C THR A 117 5.76 5.06 1.76
N THR A 118 6.82 4.57 2.38
CA THR A 118 8.04 4.28 1.64
C THR A 118 7.96 2.88 1.01
N LEU A 119 8.72 2.66 -0.06
CA LEU A 119 8.85 1.32 -0.63
C LEU A 119 9.44 0.33 0.37
N ALA A 120 10.34 0.79 1.23
CA ALA A 120 10.93 -0.02 2.29
C ALA A 120 9.86 -0.53 3.29
N GLU A 121 8.92 0.35 3.71
CA GLU A 121 7.80 -0.03 4.60
C GLU A 121 6.80 -0.94 3.91
N MET A 122 6.51 -0.71 2.62
CA MET A 122 5.64 -1.60 1.85
C MET A 122 6.21 -3.02 1.75
N GLY A 123 7.49 -3.12 1.57
CA GLY A 123 8.20 -4.38 1.42
C GLY A 123 7.97 -5.11 0.09
N PRO A 124 8.84 -6.07 -0.24
CA PRO A 124 8.81 -6.72 -1.55
C PRO A 124 7.57 -7.59 -1.76
N LEU A 125 7.01 -8.19 -0.70
CA LEU A 125 5.85 -9.07 -0.80
C LEU A 125 4.59 -8.32 -1.24
N LEU A 126 4.23 -7.24 -0.55
CA LEU A 126 3.04 -6.46 -0.90
C LEU A 126 3.22 -5.77 -2.25
N LEU A 127 4.43 -5.27 -2.51
CA LEU A 127 4.77 -4.63 -3.79
C LEU A 127 4.68 -5.62 -4.96
N SER A 128 5.13 -6.87 -4.79
CA SER A 128 5.01 -7.90 -5.83
C SER A 128 3.54 -8.20 -6.16
N ARG A 129 2.68 -8.23 -5.15
CA ARG A 129 1.23 -8.44 -5.31
C ARG A 129 0.57 -7.24 -6.00
N LEU A 130 0.92 -6.03 -5.60
CA LEU A 130 0.44 -4.80 -6.24
C LEU A 130 0.77 -4.77 -7.73
N MET A 131 1.99 -5.16 -8.08
CA MET A 131 2.45 -5.20 -9.48
C MET A 131 2.00 -6.46 -10.24
N GLY A 132 1.42 -7.47 -9.58
CA GLY A 132 1.00 -8.73 -10.20
C GLY A 132 2.18 -9.56 -10.73
N LEU A 133 3.28 -9.61 -10.00
CA LEU A 133 4.49 -10.32 -10.39
C LEU A 133 4.34 -11.85 -10.26
N SER A 134 5.03 -12.58 -11.12
CA SER A 134 5.20 -14.03 -10.99
C SER A 134 6.23 -14.37 -9.91
N ASP A 135 6.25 -15.61 -9.42
CA ASP A 135 7.19 -16.09 -8.39
C ASP A 135 8.66 -15.82 -8.75
N ALA A 136 9.03 -15.97 -10.04
CA ALA A 136 10.38 -15.68 -10.51
C ALA A 136 10.71 -14.17 -10.44
N GLN A 137 9.75 -13.30 -10.73
CA GLN A 137 9.89 -11.85 -10.64
C GLN A 137 9.89 -11.39 -9.18
N GLU A 138 9.03 -11.97 -8.35
CA GLU A 138 9.03 -11.74 -6.89
C GLU A 138 10.38 -12.12 -6.28
N GLY A 139 10.98 -13.25 -6.69
CA GLY A 139 12.32 -13.65 -6.29
C GLY A 139 13.38 -12.60 -6.63
N VAL A 140 13.35 -12.03 -7.83
CA VAL A 140 14.27 -10.95 -8.23
C VAL A 140 14.01 -9.66 -7.43
N LEU A 141 12.75 -9.32 -7.16
CA LEU A 141 12.39 -8.17 -6.32
C LEU A 141 12.92 -8.35 -4.89
N ASN A 142 12.76 -9.53 -4.30
CA ASN A 142 13.31 -9.85 -2.97
C ASN A 142 14.84 -9.69 -2.94
N ILE A 143 15.55 -10.12 -3.99
CA ILE A 143 17.00 -9.92 -4.12
C ILE A 143 17.33 -8.42 -4.19
N ALA A 144 16.56 -7.63 -4.94
CA ALA A 144 16.75 -6.19 -5.02
C ALA A 144 16.62 -5.52 -3.64
N PHE A 145 15.61 -5.85 -2.86
CA PHE A 145 15.45 -5.35 -1.48
C PHE A 145 16.60 -5.77 -0.58
N ARG A 146 17.02 -7.04 -0.68
CA ARG A 146 18.18 -7.54 0.07
C ARG A 146 19.46 -6.78 -0.26
N VAL A 147 19.70 -6.49 -1.53
CA VAL A 147 20.82 -5.67 -2.00
C VAL A 147 20.72 -4.24 -1.48
N SER A 148 19.52 -3.66 -1.48
CA SER A 148 19.25 -2.33 -0.91
C SER A 148 19.71 -2.26 0.55
N ASP A 149 19.32 -3.23 1.37
CA ASP A 149 19.69 -3.30 2.78
C ASP A 149 21.21 -3.46 2.97
N GLU A 150 21.85 -4.37 2.22
CA GLU A 150 23.28 -4.66 2.36
C GLU A 150 24.17 -3.52 1.86
N GLU A 151 23.71 -2.78 0.84
CA GLU A 151 24.47 -1.67 0.23
C GLU A 151 24.11 -0.30 0.82
N GLY A 152 23.17 -0.24 1.77
CA GLY A 152 22.70 1.00 2.40
C GLY A 152 22.04 1.94 1.39
N LEU A 153 21.16 1.40 0.54
CA LEU A 153 20.42 2.12 -0.51
C LEU A 153 18.96 2.30 -0.09
N PRO A 154 18.57 3.42 0.56
CA PRO A 154 17.18 3.60 1.01
C PRO A 154 16.20 3.57 -0.16
N LEU A 155 15.12 2.78 -0.03
CA LEU A 155 14.02 2.70 -0.98
C LEU A 155 12.86 3.52 -0.47
N LEU A 156 12.76 4.78 -0.87
CA LEU A 156 11.75 5.71 -0.41
C LEU A 156 10.60 5.82 -1.43
N ASP A 157 10.94 5.97 -2.71
CA ASP A 157 9.97 6.18 -3.78
C ASP A 157 10.23 5.28 -5.02
N LEU A 158 9.41 5.46 -6.06
CA LEU A 158 9.50 4.64 -7.28
C LEU A 158 10.81 4.85 -8.05
N LYS A 159 11.42 6.06 -7.98
CA LYS A 159 12.71 6.35 -8.65
C LYS A 159 13.83 5.50 -8.07
N ASP A 160 13.81 5.29 -6.76
CA ASP A 160 14.78 4.45 -6.05
C ASP A 160 14.75 3.02 -6.54
N LEU A 161 13.56 2.42 -6.59
CA LEU A 161 13.42 1.06 -7.08
C LEU A 161 13.78 0.94 -8.55
N GLN A 162 13.46 1.93 -9.37
CA GLN A 162 13.81 1.95 -10.79
C GLN A 162 15.34 2.00 -10.98
N ALA A 163 16.03 2.85 -10.22
CA ALA A 163 17.49 2.94 -10.23
C ALA A 163 18.14 1.63 -9.75
N LEU A 164 17.63 1.07 -8.64
CA LEU A 164 18.10 -0.20 -8.10
C LEU A 164 17.89 -1.37 -9.08
N LEU A 165 16.72 -1.48 -9.71
CA LEU A 165 16.45 -2.52 -10.71
C LEU A 165 17.35 -2.40 -11.93
N THR A 166 17.68 -1.18 -12.33
CA THR A 166 18.65 -0.94 -13.42
C THR A 166 20.04 -1.45 -13.02
N TRP A 167 20.47 -1.13 -11.80
CA TRP A 167 21.74 -1.61 -11.26
C TRP A 167 21.75 -3.14 -11.11
N VAL A 168 20.68 -3.76 -10.58
CA VAL A 168 20.52 -5.21 -10.48
C VAL A 168 20.60 -5.89 -11.85
N GLY A 169 20.00 -5.31 -12.87
CA GLY A 169 20.06 -5.82 -14.25
C GLY A 169 21.48 -5.78 -14.82
N GLN A 170 22.23 -4.71 -14.55
CA GLN A 170 23.63 -4.55 -14.98
C GLN A 170 24.58 -5.52 -14.28
N ASN A 171 24.31 -5.86 -13.02
CA ASN A 171 25.12 -6.74 -12.18
C ASN A 171 24.52 -8.15 -12.04
N SER A 172 23.60 -8.52 -12.93
CA SER A 172 22.84 -9.78 -12.84
C SER A 172 23.69 -11.05 -12.77
N ALA A 173 24.84 -11.07 -13.43
CA ALA A 173 25.77 -12.22 -13.42
C ALA A 173 26.36 -12.46 -12.02
N ASP A 174 26.89 -11.42 -11.39
CA ASP A 174 27.50 -11.50 -10.06
C ASP A 174 26.43 -11.78 -8.98
N LEU A 175 25.28 -11.13 -9.08
CA LEU A 175 24.15 -11.36 -8.18
C LEU A 175 23.59 -12.78 -8.29
N SER A 176 23.58 -13.34 -9.52
CA SER A 176 23.14 -14.72 -9.72
C SER A 176 24.05 -15.75 -9.05
N LEU A 177 25.34 -15.48 -8.97
CA LEU A 177 26.30 -16.33 -8.25
C LEU A 177 26.09 -16.27 -6.73
N ARG A 178 25.62 -15.15 -6.22
CA ARG A 178 25.47 -14.89 -4.78
C ARG A 178 24.10 -15.30 -4.24
N TYR A 179 23.02 -15.01 -5.00
CA TYR A 179 21.63 -15.12 -4.51
C TYR A 179 20.77 -16.09 -5.33
N GLY A 180 21.28 -16.65 -6.41
CA GLY A 180 20.51 -17.46 -7.35
C GLY A 180 20.16 -16.66 -8.62
N ASN A 181 19.37 -17.28 -9.50
CA ASN A 181 19.11 -16.76 -10.84
C ASN A 181 18.45 -15.37 -10.85
N VAL A 182 19.18 -14.35 -11.29
CA VAL A 182 18.68 -12.99 -11.54
C VAL A 182 18.57 -12.78 -13.06
N GLY A 183 17.41 -13.12 -13.62
CA GLY A 183 17.17 -12.98 -15.05
C GLY A 183 16.91 -11.52 -15.46
N VAL A 184 17.66 -11.00 -16.44
CA VAL A 184 17.44 -9.65 -17.02
C VAL A 184 16.01 -9.49 -17.56
N SER A 185 15.41 -10.56 -18.08
CA SER A 185 14.02 -10.57 -18.52
C SER A 185 13.02 -10.31 -17.38
N SER A 186 13.30 -10.86 -16.18
CA SER A 186 12.50 -10.62 -14.98
C SER A 186 12.65 -9.17 -14.50
N VAL A 187 13.88 -8.63 -14.50
CA VAL A 187 14.13 -7.20 -14.20
C VAL A 187 13.30 -6.31 -15.12
N GLY A 188 13.38 -6.54 -16.44
CA GLY A 188 12.59 -5.78 -17.42
C GLY A 188 11.08 -5.92 -17.27
N ALA A 189 10.58 -7.06 -16.78
CA ALA A 189 9.16 -7.25 -16.49
C ALA A 189 8.74 -6.44 -15.26
N ILE A 190 9.55 -6.43 -14.20
CA ILE A 190 9.30 -5.62 -12.98
C ILE A 190 9.30 -4.14 -13.33
N GLN A 191 10.27 -3.66 -14.13
CA GLN A 191 10.32 -2.26 -14.58
C GLN A 191 9.05 -1.84 -15.35
N ARG A 192 8.52 -2.71 -16.23
CA ARG A 192 7.25 -2.43 -16.93
C ARG A 192 6.07 -2.38 -15.97
N ALA A 193 6.00 -3.28 -15.00
CA ALA A 193 4.96 -3.26 -13.98
C ALA A 193 5.04 -1.99 -13.10
N LEU A 194 6.26 -1.52 -12.81
CA LEU A 194 6.50 -0.28 -12.08
C LEU A 194 5.96 0.95 -12.84
N LEU A 195 6.17 1.02 -14.17
CA LEU A 195 5.60 2.08 -15.02
C LEU A 195 4.07 2.07 -15.01
N VAL A 196 3.44 0.89 -15.00
CA VAL A 196 1.98 0.79 -14.90
C VAL A 196 1.51 1.30 -13.55
N LEU A 197 2.21 0.95 -12.46
CA LEU A 197 1.90 1.42 -11.11
C LEU A 197 2.04 2.94 -10.99
N GLU A 198 3.09 3.52 -11.57
CA GLU A 198 3.30 4.97 -11.62
C GLU A 198 2.12 5.67 -12.29
N ASN A 199 1.68 5.18 -13.46
CA ASN A 199 0.53 5.72 -14.19
C ASN A 199 -0.80 5.58 -13.43
N GLN A 200 -0.93 4.61 -12.52
CA GLN A 200 -2.10 4.43 -11.66
C GLN A 200 -2.11 5.33 -10.41
N GLY A 201 -1.13 6.20 -10.25
CA GLY A 201 -1.02 7.10 -9.11
C GLY A 201 -0.01 6.66 -8.04
N GLY A 202 0.76 5.60 -8.30
CA GLY A 202 1.79 5.13 -7.37
C GLY A 202 2.82 6.20 -7.00
N ALA A 203 3.10 7.15 -7.91
CA ALA A 203 3.99 8.28 -7.64
C ALA A 203 3.50 9.21 -6.51
N HIS A 204 2.20 9.26 -6.24
CA HIS A 204 1.64 10.02 -5.11
C HIS A 204 1.66 9.22 -3.81
N PHE A 205 1.65 7.90 -3.91
CA PHE A 205 1.57 7.01 -2.77
C PHE A 205 2.93 6.71 -2.16
N PHE A 206 3.99 6.57 -2.97
CA PHE A 206 5.33 6.27 -2.47
C PHE A 206 6.15 7.53 -2.28
N GLY A 207 6.72 7.69 -1.08
CA GLY A 207 7.55 8.83 -0.71
C GLY A 207 7.41 9.22 0.76
N GLU A 208 8.06 10.33 1.11
CA GLU A 208 8.05 10.90 2.45
C GLU A 208 7.31 12.25 2.50
N PRO A 209 6.79 12.67 3.67
CA PRO A 209 6.74 11.91 4.91
C PRO A 209 5.75 10.75 4.84
N ALA A 210 6.14 9.58 5.35
CA ALA A 210 5.25 8.43 5.48
C ALA A 210 4.17 8.69 6.54
N LEU A 211 3.01 8.02 6.38
CA LEU A 211 1.90 8.11 7.33
C LEU A 211 2.31 7.55 8.69
N ALA A 212 2.27 8.37 9.72
CA ALA A 212 2.47 7.93 11.09
C ALA A 212 1.17 7.35 11.67
N LEU A 213 1.19 6.11 12.15
CA LEU A 213 0.01 5.42 12.68
C LEU A 213 -0.59 6.13 13.89
N GLU A 214 0.23 6.81 14.69
CA GLU A 214 -0.19 7.60 15.84
C GLU A 214 -1.17 8.71 15.43
N ASP A 215 -1.05 9.26 14.23
CA ASP A 215 -1.94 10.29 13.72
C ASP A 215 -3.35 9.75 13.39
N LEU A 216 -3.46 8.47 13.09
CA LEU A 216 -4.74 7.78 12.92
C LEU A 216 -5.41 7.39 14.26
N MET A 217 -4.62 7.37 15.33
CA MET A 217 -5.06 6.93 16.67
C MET A 217 -5.31 8.09 17.64
N ARG A 218 -5.44 9.32 17.13
CA ARG A 218 -5.63 10.52 17.95
C ARG A 218 -6.99 10.54 18.64
N VAL A 219 -6.97 11.13 19.83
CA VAL A 219 -8.15 11.43 20.63
C VAL A 219 -8.12 12.92 20.96
N THR A 220 -9.27 13.59 20.94
CA THR A 220 -9.36 15.00 21.30
C THR A 220 -9.13 15.21 22.82
N PRO A 221 -8.82 16.43 23.26
CA PRO A 221 -8.71 16.73 24.70
C PRO A 221 -9.98 16.42 25.50
N GLU A 222 -11.16 16.49 24.87
CA GLU A 222 -12.46 16.16 25.44
C GLU A 222 -12.71 14.65 25.51
N GLY A 223 -11.83 13.82 24.92
CA GLY A 223 -11.89 12.38 24.98
C GLY A 223 -12.60 11.71 23.82
N ARG A 224 -12.97 12.41 22.74
CA ARG A 224 -13.52 11.81 21.51
C ARG A 224 -12.41 11.29 20.61
N GLY A 225 -12.62 10.11 20.01
CA GLY A 225 -11.74 9.58 18.97
C GLY A 225 -11.88 10.35 17.66
N TYR A 226 -10.78 10.64 16.98
CA TYR A 226 -10.85 11.21 15.63
C TYR A 226 -11.44 10.22 14.62
N VAL A 227 -12.25 10.74 13.72
CA VAL A 227 -12.77 10.01 12.56
C VAL A 227 -11.89 10.32 11.36
N ASN A 228 -11.03 9.40 10.99
CA ASN A 228 -10.15 9.51 9.84
C ASN A 228 -10.90 9.06 8.59
N ILE A 229 -11.18 9.96 7.67
CA ILE A 229 -11.91 9.68 6.42
C ILE A 229 -10.92 9.71 5.26
N LEU A 230 -10.69 8.53 4.65
CA LEU A 230 -9.89 8.40 3.44
C LEU A 230 -10.77 8.63 2.22
N ALA A 231 -10.54 9.70 1.47
CA ALA A 231 -11.16 9.91 0.17
C ALA A 231 -10.63 8.87 -0.83
N ALA A 232 -11.48 7.95 -1.25
CA ALA A 232 -11.12 6.82 -2.11
C ALA A 232 -11.92 6.78 -3.43
N ASP A 233 -12.63 7.86 -3.76
CA ASP A 233 -13.46 7.99 -4.96
C ASP A 233 -12.68 7.81 -6.26
N ARG A 234 -11.42 8.25 -6.32
CA ARG A 234 -10.53 7.99 -7.47
C ARG A 234 -9.94 6.59 -7.48
N LEU A 235 -9.76 5.98 -6.31
CA LEU A 235 -9.15 4.65 -6.16
C LEU A 235 -10.04 3.53 -6.70
N ILE A 236 -11.33 3.76 -6.90
CA ILE A 236 -12.24 2.81 -7.56
C ILE A 236 -11.76 2.43 -8.97
N ASN A 237 -11.04 3.34 -9.65
CA ASN A 237 -10.45 3.08 -10.97
C ASN A 237 -9.13 2.30 -10.90
N SER A 238 -8.60 2.08 -9.71
CA SER A 238 -7.36 1.36 -9.43
C SER A 238 -7.55 0.39 -8.24
N PRO A 239 -8.41 -0.64 -8.39
CA PRO A 239 -8.81 -1.51 -7.27
C PRO A 239 -7.62 -2.23 -6.63
N ARG A 240 -6.58 -2.58 -7.41
CA ARG A 240 -5.36 -3.19 -6.87
C ARG A 240 -4.59 -2.23 -5.95
N LEU A 241 -4.46 -0.96 -6.34
CA LEU A 241 -3.80 0.05 -5.50
C LEU A 241 -4.59 0.26 -4.21
N TYR A 242 -5.92 0.36 -4.30
CA TYR A 242 -6.81 0.48 -3.15
C TYR A 242 -6.67 -0.71 -2.19
N ALA A 243 -6.82 -1.93 -2.68
CA ALA A 243 -6.71 -3.13 -1.88
C ALA A 243 -5.33 -3.28 -1.23
N THR A 244 -4.26 -3.00 -1.96
CA THR A 244 -2.90 -3.10 -1.44
C THR A 244 -2.61 -2.03 -0.40
N PHE A 245 -3.07 -0.80 -0.62
CA PHE A 245 -2.98 0.27 0.38
C PHE A 245 -3.65 -0.12 1.69
N LEU A 246 -4.88 -0.60 1.63
CA LEU A 246 -5.63 -0.99 2.82
C LEU A 246 -4.99 -2.20 3.52
N LEU A 247 -4.47 -3.16 2.75
CA LEU A 247 -3.75 -4.29 3.32
C LEU A 247 -2.43 -3.87 3.97
N TRP A 248 -1.67 -2.95 3.31
CA TRP A 248 -0.47 -2.38 3.91
C TRP A 248 -0.81 -1.73 5.25
N LEU A 249 -1.83 -0.85 5.28
CA LEU A 249 -2.22 -0.15 6.49
C LEU A 249 -2.63 -1.11 7.62
N LEU A 250 -3.41 -2.16 7.31
CA LEU A 250 -3.75 -3.19 8.28
C LEU A 250 -2.53 -3.99 8.76
N SER A 251 -1.60 -4.30 7.84
CA SER A 251 -0.37 -5.03 8.19
C SER A 251 0.52 -4.19 9.08
N GLU A 252 0.67 -2.90 8.77
CA GLU A 252 1.44 -1.95 9.56
C GLU A 252 0.87 -1.79 10.98
N LEU A 253 -0.46 -1.67 11.09
CA LEU A 253 -1.15 -1.67 12.39
C LEU A 253 -0.90 -2.97 13.17
N PHE A 254 -0.91 -4.11 12.48
CA PHE A 254 -0.66 -5.40 13.11
C PHE A 254 0.78 -5.55 13.61
N GLU A 255 1.76 -5.08 12.85
CA GLU A 255 3.18 -5.19 13.20
C GLU A 255 3.57 -4.20 14.31
N THR A 256 3.07 -2.97 14.23
CA THR A 256 3.48 -1.88 15.12
C THR A 256 2.75 -1.89 16.47
N LEU A 257 1.45 -2.24 16.48
CA LEU A 257 0.68 -2.21 17.72
C LEU A 257 1.06 -3.35 18.68
N PRO A 258 1.15 -3.05 20.00
CA PRO A 258 1.37 -4.09 20.99
C PRO A 258 0.14 -5.00 21.15
N GLU A 259 0.34 -6.23 21.58
CA GLU A 259 -0.76 -7.09 21.99
C GLU A 259 -1.37 -6.59 23.29
N VAL A 260 -2.69 -6.44 23.31
CA VAL A 260 -3.42 -5.85 24.45
C VAL A 260 -4.42 -6.82 25.10
N GLY A 261 -4.62 -8.00 24.49
CA GLY A 261 -5.58 -8.98 24.99
C GLY A 261 -7.04 -8.53 24.93
N ASP A 262 -7.83 -8.91 25.93
CA ASP A 262 -9.22 -8.46 26.05
C ASP A 262 -9.26 -7.04 26.66
N VAL A 263 -9.78 -6.10 25.88
CA VAL A 263 -9.87 -4.67 26.25
C VAL A 263 -11.33 -4.28 26.50
N ASP A 264 -11.55 -3.24 27.33
CA ASP A 264 -12.90 -2.73 27.60
C ASP A 264 -13.51 -1.99 26.39
N LYS A 265 -12.68 -1.46 25.50
CA LYS A 265 -13.04 -0.83 24.23
C LYS A 265 -11.92 -1.00 23.21
N PRO A 266 -12.19 -0.99 21.89
CA PRO A 266 -11.16 -1.04 20.87
C PRO A 266 -10.15 0.10 21.01
N LYS A 267 -8.93 -0.13 20.54
CA LYS A 267 -7.91 0.92 20.36
C LYS A 267 -8.13 1.71 19.08
N LEU A 268 -8.69 1.06 18.07
CA LEU A 268 -9.00 1.62 16.76
C LEU A 268 -10.08 0.77 16.10
N VAL A 269 -10.95 1.39 15.30
CA VAL A 269 -11.91 0.67 14.46
C VAL A 269 -11.73 1.08 13.00
N PHE A 270 -11.64 0.08 12.13
CA PHE A 270 -11.50 0.27 10.70
C PHE A 270 -12.78 -0.15 9.98
N PHE A 271 -13.32 0.73 9.14
CA PHE A 271 -14.47 0.47 8.28
C PHE A 271 -14.04 0.44 6.82
N PHE A 272 -14.25 -0.70 6.17
CA PHE A 272 -14.03 -0.89 4.74
C PHE A 272 -15.35 -0.73 3.99
N ASP A 273 -15.56 0.42 3.38
CA ASP A 273 -16.71 0.59 2.48
C ASP A 273 -16.43 -0.11 1.14
N GLU A 274 -17.50 -0.62 0.52
CA GLU A 274 -17.46 -1.44 -0.70
C GLU A 274 -16.42 -2.56 -0.63
N ALA A 275 -16.51 -3.36 0.45
CA ALA A 275 -15.51 -4.38 0.78
C ALA A 275 -15.31 -5.43 -0.34
N HIS A 276 -16.26 -5.58 -1.28
CA HIS A 276 -16.09 -6.44 -2.45
C HIS A 276 -14.85 -6.08 -3.27
N LEU A 277 -14.45 -4.79 -3.32
CA LEU A 277 -13.26 -4.34 -4.04
C LEU A 277 -11.94 -4.90 -3.46
N LEU A 278 -11.95 -5.38 -2.22
CA LEU A 278 -10.79 -6.04 -1.62
C LEU A 278 -10.61 -7.48 -2.11
N PHE A 279 -11.70 -8.10 -2.57
CA PHE A 279 -11.76 -9.53 -2.85
C PHE A 279 -12.03 -9.84 -4.32
N GLU A 280 -12.71 -8.96 -5.05
CA GLU A 280 -13.02 -9.10 -6.46
C GLU A 280 -11.72 -9.03 -7.28
N ASP A 281 -11.48 -10.04 -8.11
CA ASP A 281 -10.26 -10.18 -8.93
C ASP A 281 -8.93 -10.13 -8.13
N ALA A 282 -8.99 -10.24 -6.81
CA ALA A 282 -7.79 -10.23 -5.97
C ALA A 282 -7.04 -11.56 -6.08
N PRO A 283 -5.70 -11.54 -6.18
CA PRO A 283 -4.90 -12.75 -6.10
C PRO A 283 -5.16 -13.49 -4.78
N LYS A 284 -5.26 -14.82 -4.83
CA LYS A 284 -5.54 -15.64 -3.64
C LYS A 284 -4.61 -15.30 -2.46
N ALA A 285 -3.33 -15.11 -2.71
CA ALA A 285 -2.38 -14.76 -1.66
C ALA A 285 -2.67 -13.40 -1.00
N LEU A 286 -3.33 -12.46 -1.69
CA LEU A 286 -3.81 -11.21 -1.09
C LEU A 286 -5.01 -11.47 -0.17
N VAL A 287 -5.97 -12.26 -0.62
CA VAL A 287 -7.14 -12.67 0.18
C VAL A 287 -6.70 -13.41 1.44
N ASP A 288 -5.79 -14.39 1.31
CA ASP A 288 -5.23 -15.15 2.43
C ASP A 288 -4.53 -14.22 3.45
N LYS A 289 -3.87 -13.16 2.98
CA LYS A 289 -3.22 -12.18 3.86
C LYS A 289 -4.24 -11.30 4.59
N VAL A 290 -5.29 -10.83 3.90
CA VAL A 290 -6.39 -10.09 4.53
C VAL A 290 -7.05 -10.94 5.61
N GLU A 291 -7.31 -12.22 5.33
CA GLU A 291 -7.86 -13.16 6.29
C GLU A 291 -6.94 -13.33 7.51
N GLN A 292 -5.65 -13.56 7.27
CA GLN A 292 -4.66 -13.70 8.34
C GLN A 292 -4.63 -12.45 9.24
N VAL A 293 -4.54 -11.27 8.64
CA VAL A 293 -4.48 -10.01 9.38
C VAL A 293 -5.79 -9.77 10.13
N ALA A 294 -6.95 -9.95 9.49
CA ALA A 294 -8.25 -9.79 10.14
C ALA A 294 -8.41 -10.72 11.35
N ARG A 295 -7.91 -11.96 11.27
CA ARG A 295 -7.93 -12.91 12.39
C ARG A 295 -7.05 -12.48 13.56
N LEU A 296 -5.87 -11.93 13.27
CA LEU A 296 -4.84 -11.66 14.27
C LEU A 296 -4.93 -10.25 14.87
N ILE A 297 -5.39 -9.26 14.10
CA ILE A 297 -5.37 -7.84 14.52
C ILE A 297 -6.29 -7.57 15.72
N ARG A 298 -7.23 -8.46 15.98
CA ARG A 298 -8.06 -8.43 17.18
C ARG A 298 -7.23 -8.42 18.45
N SER A 299 -6.12 -9.19 18.52
CA SER A 299 -5.23 -9.23 19.69
C SER A 299 -4.54 -7.89 19.96
N LYS A 300 -4.46 -7.02 18.94
CA LYS A 300 -3.96 -5.65 19.02
C LYS A 300 -5.05 -4.63 19.43
N GLY A 301 -6.27 -5.10 19.68
CA GLY A 301 -7.40 -4.24 20.04
C GLY A 301 -8.05 -3.51 18.87
N VAL A 302 -7.77 -3.90 17.63
CA VAL A 302 -8.35 -3.28 16.43
C VAL A 302 -9.59 -4.03 15.98
N GLY A 303 -10.70 -3.28 15.76
CA GLY A 303 -11.92 -3.79 15.14
C GLY A 303 -11.92 -3.53 13.64
N VAL A 304 -12.40 -4.48 12.84
CA VAL A 304 -12.55 -4.35 11.39
C VAL A 304 -14.00 -4.60 11.02
N TYR A 305 -14.59 -3.66 10.30
CA TYR A 305 -15.98 -3.74 9.85
C TYR A 305 -16.02 -3.64 8.33
N PHE A 306 -16.61 -4.65 7.70
CA PHE A 306 -16.79 -4.67 6.24
C PHE A 306 -18.19 -4.17 5.89
N ILE A 307 -18.27 -3.25 4.94
CA ILE A 307 -19.52 -2.73 4.38
C ILE A 307 -19.60 -3.20 2.94
N THR A 308 -20.69 -3.93 2.60
CA THR A 308 -20.86 -4.50 1.26
C THR A 308 -22.33 -4.54 0.84
N GLN A 309 -22.58 -4.77 -0.44
CA GLN A 309 -23.93 -4.91 -0.96
C GLN A 309 -24.49 -6.32 -0.70
N ASN A 310 -23.62 -7.32 -0.69
CA ASN A 310 -23.99 -8.71 -0.47
C ASN A 310 -23.00 -9.37 0.51
N PRO A 311 -23.45 -10.10 1.55
CA PRO A 311 -22.56 -10.87 2.41
C PRO A 311 -21.65 -11.85 1.65
N ASP A 312 -22.12 -12.44 0.55
CA ASP A 312 -21.35 -13.38 -0.28
C ASP A 312 -20.14 -12.73 -0.98
N ASP A 313 -20.02 -11.40 -0.98
CA ASP A 313 -18.84 -10.68 -1.52
C ASP A 313 -17.61 -10.83 -0.61
N VAL A 314 -17.82 -11.21 0.66
CA VAL A 314 -16.76 -11.43 1.64
C VAL A 314 -16.49 -12.93 1.76
N PRO A 315 -15.24 -13.39 1.65
CA PRO A 315 -14.87 -14.80 1.80
C PRO A 315 -15.40 -15.42 3.10
N GLU A 316 -15.83 -16.68 3.02
CA GLU A 316 -16.49 -17.39 4.13
C GLU A 316 -15.62 -17.45 5.40
N ASP A 317 -14.31 -17.64 5.22
CA ASP A 317 -13.34 -17.67 6.33
C ASP A 317 -13.25 -16.33 7.07
N ILE A 318 -13.42 -15.21 6.36
CA ILE A 318 -13.49 -13.87 6.94
C ILE A 318 -14.88 -13.66 7.58
N LEU A 319 -15.97 -14.02 6.89
CA LEU A 319 -17.33 -13.91 7.43
C LEU A 319 -17.49 -14.60 8.78
N GLY A 320 -16.81 -15.73 8.98
CA GLY A 320 -16.76 -16.46 10.25
C GLY A 320 -16.15 -15.67 11.42
N GLN A 321 -15.34 -14.64 11.15
CA GLN A 321 -14.71 -13.78 12.15
C GLN A 321 -15.56 -12.55 12.52
N LEU A 322 -16.60 -12.22 11.71
CA LEU A 322 -17.39 -11.00 11.84
C LEU A 322 -18.52 -11.22 12.85
N GLY A 323 -18.25 -10.90 14.13
CA GLY A 323 -19.15 -11.19 15.23
C GLY A 323 -20.35 -10.25 15.34
N ASN A 324 -20.20 -8.98 14.92
CA ASN A 324 -21.27 -7.98 14.97
C ASN A 324 -21.87 -7.79 13.58
N ARG A 325 -23.16 -8.09 13.41
CA ARG A 325 -23.79 -8.14 12.07
C ARG A 325 -25.00 -7.23 11.98
N PHE A 326 -25.04 -6.47 10.89
CA PHE A 326 -26.10 -5.52 10.53
C PHE A 326 -26.51 -5.80 9.08
N GLN A 327 -27.64 -6.46 8.90
CA GLN A 327 -28.13 -6.85 7.58
C GLN A 327 -29.34 -5.99 7.21
N HIS A 328 -29.11 -5.03 6.33
CA HIS A 328 -30.18 -4.28 5.66
C HIS A 328 -30.84 -5.13 4.57
N ALA A 329 -31.91 -4.61 3.98
CA ALA A 329 -32.67 -5.33 2.97
C ALA A 329 -31.78 -5.87 1.84
N LEU A 330 -31.93 -7.16 1.55
CA LEU A 330 -31.46 -7.79 0.34
C LEU A 330 -32.62 -8.00 -0.62
N ARG A 331 -32.50 -7.48 -1.83
CA ARG A 331 -33.51 -7.68 -2.87
C ARG A 331 -33.11 -8.91 -3.69
N ALA A 332 -33.89 -9.98 -3.58
CA ALA A 332 -33.63 -11.25 -4.24
C ALA A 332 -34.48 -11.37 -5.52
N PHE A 333 -33.95 -10.88 -6.64
CA PHE A 333 -34.60 -10.95 -7.94
C PHE A 333 -34.24 -12.19 -8.74
N THR A 334 -33.10 -12.81 -8.47
CA THR A 334 -32.59 -13.99 -9.17
C THR A 334 -32.49 -15.19 -8.21
N ALA A 335 -32.38 -16.40 -8.78
CA ALA A 335 -32.13 -17.61 -7.99
C ALA A 335 -30.79 -17.54 -7.21
N ARG A 336 -29.80 -16.80 -7.72
CA ARG A 336 -28.53 -16.54 -7.05
C ARG A 336 -28.76 -15.66 -5.81
N ASP A 337 -29.55 -14.57 -5.97
CA ASP A 337 -29.85 -13.66 -4.86
C ASP A 337 -30.66 -14.38 -3.76
N GLN A 338 -31.59 -15.25 -4.13
CA GLN A 338 -32.34 -16.07 -3.17
C GLN A 338 -31.45 -17.00 -2.34
N LYS A 339 -30.45 -17.61 -2.99
CA LYS A 339 -29.46 -18.42 -2.27
C LYS A 339 -28.59 -17.59 -1.34
N ALA A 340 -28.15 -16.40 -1.77
CA ALA A 340 -27.38 -15.48 -0.94
C ALA A 340 -28.20 -15.01 0.28
N LEU A 341 -29.48 -14.68 0.08
CA LEU A 341 -30.42 -14.32 1.14
C LEU A 341 -30.60 -15.45 2.16
N SER A 342 -30.82 -16.70 1.69
CA SER A 342 -30.94 -17.87 2.58
C SER A 342 -29.67 -18.11 3.39
N ARG A 343 -28.49 -18.06 2.75
CA ARG A 343 -27.20 -18.20 3.43
C ARG A 343 -26.98 -17.11 4.49
N ALA A 344 -27.28 -15.85 4.14
CA ALA A 344 -27.18 -14.76 5.10
C ALA A 344 -28.03 -15.05 6.34
N ALA A 345 -29.29 -15.49 6.15
CA ALA A 345 -30.22 -15.80 7.24
C ALA A 345 -29.76 -16.99 8.11
N GLU A 346 -29.20 -18.04 7.51
CA GLU A 346 -28.72 -19.23 8.22
C GLU A 346 -27.57 -18.93 9.21
N THR A 347 -26.85 -17.84 9.01
CA THR A 347 -25.75 -17.44 9.89
C THR A 347 -26.19 -16.76 11.19
N TYR A 348 -27.48 -16.45 11.34
CA TYR A 348 -28.02 -15.80 12.52
C TYR A 348 -28.64 -16.81 13.51
N ARG A 349 -28.57 -16.47 14.79
CA ARG A 349 -29.32 -17.18 15.83
C ARG A 349 -30.80 -16.79 15.70
N PRO A 350 -31.70 -17.73 15.37
CA PRO A 350 -33.05 -17.40 14.99
C PRO A 350 -33.86 -16.77 16.14
N ASN A 351 -34.76 -15.87 15.78
CA ASN A 351 -35.73 -15.26 16.68
C ASN A 351 -37.08 -15.97 16.51
N PRO A 352 -37.72 -16.46 17.58
CA PRO A 352 -39.01 -17.14 17.47
C PRO A 352 -40.15 -16.22 17.02
N ARG A 353 -39.99 -14.89 17.02
CA ARG A 353 -41.03 -13.92 16.66
C ARG A 353 -41.19 -13.72 15.14
N PHE A 354 -40.21 -14.06 14.35
CA PHE A 354 -40.23 -13.86 12.88
C PHE A 354 -39.27 -14.81 12.13
N ASP A 355 -39.58 -15.04 10.87
CA ASP A 355 -38.64 -15.70 9.96
C ASP A 355 -37.53 -14.75 9.53
N THR A 356 -36.26 -15.19 9.65
CA THR A 356 -35.11 -14.33 9.39
C THR A 356 -34.97 -14.01 7.89
N VAL A 357 -35.29 -14.93 6.98
CA VAL A 357 -35.24 -14.73 5.53
C VAL A 357 -36.24 -13.65 5.11
N GLU A 358 -37.49 -13.78 5.62
CA GLU A 358 -38.56 -12.81 5.38
C GLU A 358 -38.19 -11.44 5.96
N ALA A 359 -37.66 -11.42 7.19
CA ALA A 359 -37.23 -10.18 7.82
C ALA A 359 -36.17 -9.44 6.98
N ILE A 360 -35.10 -10.11 6.51
CA ILE A 360 -34.08 -9.50 5.69
C ILE A 360 -34.66 -8.95 4.38
N ARG A 361 -35.62 -9.64 3.78
CA ARG A 361 -36.28 -9.17 2.55
C ARG A 361 -37.13 -7.93 2.78
N ASP A 362 -37.82 -7.85 3.93
CA ASP A 362 -38.93 -6.93 4.17
C ASP A 362 -38.57 -5.72 5.07
N VAL A 363 -37.35 -5.65 5.64
CA VAL A 363 -36.90 -4.48 6.42
C VAL A 363 -36.91 -3.21 5.56
N GLY A 364 -37.36 -2.14 6.17
CA GLY A 364 -37.48 -0.83 5.53
C GLY A 364 -36.15 -0.07 5.41
N VAL A 365 -36.18 1.11 4.79
CA VAL A 365 -35.03 1.99 4.73
C VAL A 365 -34.64 2.48 6.13
N GLY A 366 -33.37 2.24 6.50
CA GLY A 366 -32.85 2.56 7.83
C GLY A 366 -33.32 1.58 8.92
N GLU A 367 -33.85 0.44 8.54
CA GLU A 367 -34.05 -0.73 9.38
C GLU A 367 -33.06 -1.82 8.97
N ALA A 368 -32.63 -2.64 9.91
CA ALA A 368 -31.73 -3.77 9.67
C ALA A 368 -32.11 -4.96 10.56
N VAL A 369 -31.77 -6.14 10.11
CA VAL A 369 -31.72 -7.34 10.95
C VAL A 369 -30.34 -7.34 11.61
N THR A 370 -30.29 -7.26 12.94
CA THR A 370 -29.04 -7.13 13.69
C THR A 370 -28.79 -8.32 14.61
N SER A 371 -27.53 -8.69 14.76
CA SER A 371 -27.05 -9.63 15.76
C SER A 371 -25.70 -9.15 16.26
N MET A 372 -25.67 -8.65 17.48
CA MET A 372 -24.47 -8.16 18.12
C MET A 372 -24.01 -9.13 19.21
N LEU A 373 -22.71 -9.17 19.47
CA LEU A 373 -22.15 -10.05 20.48
C LEU A 373 -22.59 -9.63 21.88
N GLN A 374 -23.10 -10.60 22.61
CA GLN A 374 -23.58 -10.46 23.99
C GLN A 374 -22.64 -11.19 24.97
N ASN A 375 -23.13 -11.44 26.18
CA ASN A 375 -22.41 -12.10 27.27
C ASN A 375 -21.47 -13.23 26.79
N LYS A 376 -20.20 -13.16 27.17
CA LYS A 376 -19.13 -14.11 26.80
C LYS A 376 -18.80 -14.16 25.29
N GLY A 377 -19.20 -13.12 24.51
CA GLY A 377 -18.95 -13.07 23.07
C GLY A 377 -19.80 -14.03 22.24
N VAL A 378 -20.98 -14.38 22.73
CA VAL A 378 -21.95 -15.20 22.01
C VAL A 378 -22.80 -14.30 21.12
N PRO A 379 -23.08 -14.67 19.85
CA PRO A 379 -24.00 -13.93 19.00
C PRO A 379 -25.37 -13.80 19.64
N GLY A 380 -25.91 -12.59 19.68
CA GLY A 380 -27.26 -12.32 20.16
C GLY A 380 -28.31 -12.99 19.27
N VAL A 381 -29.52 -13.18 19.82
CA VAL A 381 -30.66 -13.54 19.00
C VAL A 381 -30.89 -12.44 17.98
N VAL A 382 -31.15 -12.81 16.74
CA VAL A 382 -31.39 -11.86 15.67
C VAL A 382 -32.61 -10.96 15.98
N GLU A 383 -32.47 -9.64 15.69
CA GLU A 383 -33.54 -8.69 15.97
C GLU A 383 -33.76 -7.74 14.79
N ARG A 384 -35.02 -7.45 14.48
CA ARG A 384 -35.34 -6.33 13.57
C ARG A 384 -35.13 -5.03 14.32
N THR A 385 -34.20 -4.23 13.83
CA THR A 385 -33.73 -3.03 14.50
C THR A 385 -33.95 -1.80 13.64
N LEU A 386 -34.70 -0.85 14.16
CA LEU A 386 -34.80 0.48 13.57
C LEU A 386 -33.57 1.28 13.99
N ILE A 387 -32.69 1.54 13.03
CA ILE A 387 -31.38 2.20 13.26
C ILE A 387 -31.63 3.65 13.71
N ARG A 388 -30.92 4.09 14.76
CA ARG A 388 -31.01 5.46 15.25
C ARG A 388 -30.64 6.48 14.16
N PRO A 389 -31.20 7.69 14.20
CA PRO A 389 -30.72 8.77 13.33
C PRO A 389 -29.29 9.15 13.70
N PRO A 390 -28.46 9.54 12.71
CA PRO A 390 -27.12 10.07 12.95
C PRO A 390 -27.20 11.50 13.51
N ALA A 391 -26.20 11.90 14.27
CA ALA A 391 -26.05 13.25 14.78
C ALA A 391 -25.48 14.20 13.71
N THR A 392 -24.73 13.66 12.77
CA THR A 392 -24.04 14.39 11.72
C THR A 392 -24.85 14.47 10.43
N GLN A 393 -24.42 15.33 9.50
CA GLN A 393 -25.03 15.50 8.21
C GLN A 393 -24.91 14.22 7.36
N LEU A 394 -25.99 13.82 6.71
CA LEU A 394 -25.96 12.79 5.67
C LEU A 394 -25.47 13.36 4.33
N GLY A 395 -24.64 12.56 3.65
CA GLY A 395 -24.04 12.93 2.39
C GLY A 395 -22.79 13.80 2.52
N PRO A 396 -22.25 14.32 1.42
CA PRO A 396 -20.98 15.04 1.43
C PRO A 396 -21.07 16.40 2.14
N CYS A 397 -19.98 16.82 2.78
CA CYS A 397 -19.80 18.21 3.16
C CYS A 397 -19.42 19.05 1.93
N ASP A 398 -19.68 20.36 1.98
CA ASP A 398 -19.24 21.27 0.93
C ASP A 398 -17.71 21.45 0.92
N ALA A 399 -17.18 21.92 -0.23
CA ALA A 399 -15.74 22.06 -0.42
C ALA A 399 -15.10 23.13 0.47
N ALA A 400 -15.85 24.16 0.93
CA ALA A 400 -15.33 25.19 1.82
C ALA A 400 -15.16 24.62 3.24
N THR A 401 -16.16 23.90 3.73
CA THR A 401 -16.12 23.18 5.00
C THR A 401 -14.98 22.17 5.02
N ARG A 402 -14.82 21.35 3.96
CA ARG A 402 -13.73 20.39 3.85
C ARG A 402 -12.36 21.07 3.97
N ARG A 403 -12.13 22.16 3.24
CA ARG A 403 -10.88 22.95 3.34
C ARG A 403 -10.64 23.52 4.73
N ALA A 404 -11.69 24.01 5.38
CA ALA A 404 -11.58 24.53 6.74
C ALA A 404 -11.19 23.45 7.76
N VAL A 405 -11.77 22.25 7.64
CA VAL A 405 -11.43 21.09 8.48
C VAL A 405 -9.99 20.66 8.25
N ILE A 406 -9.53 20.57 6.98
CA ILE A 406 -8.14 20.23 6.65
C ILE A 406 -7.19 21.27 7.25
N ALA A 407 -7.47 22.57 7.09
CA ALA A 407 -6.63 23.64 7.62
C ALA A 407 -6.57 23.68 9.16
N GLY A 408 -7.67 23.29 9.84
CA GLY A 408 -7.75 23.20 11.31
C GLY A 408 -7.36 21.84 11.88
N SER A 409 -6.93 20.91 11.07
CA SER A 409 -6.59 19.54 11.46
C SER A 409 -5.35 19.51 12.37
N PRO A 410 -5.28 18.59 13.36
CA PRO A 410 -4.10 18.43 14.22
C PRO A 410 -2.85 17.96 13.47
N VAL A 411 -2.98 17.55 12.21
CA VAL A 411 -1.87 17.10 11.35
C VAL A 411 -1.59 18.07 10.20
N ALA A 412 -2.24 19.25 10.18
CA ALA A 412 -2.01 20.27 9.17
C ALA A 412 -0.53 20.71 9.14
N GLY A 413 0.04 20.80 7.95
CA GLY A 413 1.46 21.14 7.73
C GLY A 413 2.43 19.98 7.85
N LYS A 414 1.97 18.79 8.28
CA LYS A 414 2.86 17.62 8.46
C LYS A 414 3.07 16.84 7.15
N TYR A 415 2.04 16.71 6.33
CA TYR A 415 2.03 15.81 5.18
C TYR A 415 1.97 16.51 3.82
N GLU A 416 1.67 17.81 3.78
CA GLU A 416 1.42 18.55 2.53
C GLU A 416 2.66 18.66 1.66
N THR A 417 3.83 18.86 2.29
CA THR A 417 5.10 18.98 1.56
C THR A 417 5.81 17.65 1.51
N ALA A 418 6.04 17.15 0.29
CA ALA A 418 6.88 15.97 0.09
C ALA A 418 8.34 16.28 0.47
N ILE A 419 8.99 15.33 1.12
CA ILE A 419 10.39 15.39 1.50
C ILE A 419 11.16 14.49 0.51
N ASP A 420 12.13 15.10 -0.19
CA ASP A 420 13.03 14.40 -1.11
C ASP A 420 14.44 14.44 -0.49
N ARG A 421 14.84 13.35 0.14
CA ARG A 421 16.17 13.22 0.73
C ARG A 421 17.02 12.26 -0.10
N GLN A 422 18.33 12.29 0.12
CA GLN A 422 19.25 11.39 -0.58
C GLN A 422 18.85 9.92 -0.35
N SER A 423 18.60 9.21 -1.43
CA SER A 423 18.08 7.85 -1.47
C SER A 423 18.85 6.97 -2.45
N ALA A 424 18.36 5.79 -2.76
CA ALA A 424 19.02 4.85 -3.67
C ALA A 424 19.26 5.46 -5.05
N HIS A 425 18.36 6.30 -5.56
CA HIS A 425 18.50 6.95 -6.85
C HIS A 425 19.75 7.86 -6.91
N GLU A 426 19.89 8.79 -5.97
CA GLU A 426 21.02 9.74 -5.93
C GLU A 426 22.33 9.02 -5.62
N ILE A 427 22.31 8.03 -4.71
CA ILE A 427 23.51 7.26 -4.35
C ILE A 427 24.03 6.48 -5.56
N LEU A 428 23.14 5.77 -6.26
CA LEU A 428 23.52 4.99 -7.45
C LEU A 428 23.94 5.89 -8.62
N ALA A 429 23.27 7.02 -8.82
CA ALA A 429 23.68 8.01 -9.82
C ALA A 429 25.09 8.57 -9.55
N ALA A 430 25.38 8.91 -8.29
CA ALA A 430 26.70 9.37 -7.88
C ALA A 430 27.78 8.30 -8.06
N ARG A 431 27.49 7.03 -7.69
CA ARG A 431 28.40 5.89 -7.92
C ARG A 431 28.67 5.68 -9.41
N ALA A 432 27.64 5.76 -10.25
CA ALA A 432 27.81 5.62 -11.70
C ALA A 432 28.65 6.76 -12.31
N ALA A 433 28.43 7.99 -11.87
CA ALA A 433 29.21 9.14 -12.32
C ALA A 433 30.70 9.05 -11.90
N ALA A 434 30.97 8.60 -10.67
CA ALA A 434 32.32 8.38 -10.20
C ALA A 434 33.04 7.29 -11.01
N ALA A 435 32.38 6.15 -11.27
CA ALA A 435 32.93 5.07 -12.06
C ALA A 435 33.19 5.50 -13.54
N ALA A 436 32.29 6.30 -14.11
CA ALA A 436 32.49 6.83 -15.47
C ALA A 436 33.72 7.75 -15.55
N LYS A 437 33.90 8.62 -14.55
CA LYS A 437 35.05 9.49 -14.46
C LYS A 437 36.37 8.71 -14.29
N GLU A 438 36.38 7.71 -13.41
CA GLU A 438 37.55 6.84 -13.23
C GLU A 438 37.92 6.10 -14.53
N ALA A 439 36.89 5.64 -15.27
CA ALA A 439 37.11 5.00 -16.57
C ALA A 439 37.71 5.98 -17.61
N GLU A 440 37.19 7.21 -17.66
CA GLU A 440 37.71 8.27 -18.55
C GLU A 440 39.17 8.65 -18.20
N ASP A 441 39.44 8.81 -16.90
CA ASP A 441 40.81 9.10 -16.42
C ASP A 441 41.77 7.94 -16.73
N ALA A 442 41.31 6.68 -16.61
CA ALA A 442 42.11 5.51 -16.96
C ALA A 442 42.36 5.39 -18.48
N GLU A 443 41.34 5.66 -19.30
CA GLU A 443 41.51 5.70 -20.77
C GLU A 443 42.46 6.83 -21.20
N ALA A 444 42.32 8.02 -20.62
CA ALA A 444 43.21 9.14 -20.89
C ALA A 444 44.66 8.82 -20.52
N LYS A 445 44.87 8.17 -19.36
CA LYS A 445 46.20 7.73 -18.93
C LYS A 445 46.81 6.68 -19.86
N SER A 446 46.02 5.66 -20.23
CA SER A 446 46.43 4.62 -21.18
C SER A 446 46.75 5.19 -22.55
N ALA A 447 45.96 6.15 -23.05
CA ALA A 447 46.23 6.84 -24.30
C ALA A 447 47.53 7.68 -24.24
N ALA A 448 47.79 8.36 -23.11
CA ALA A 448 49.00 9.12 -22.89
C ALA A 448 50.25 8.21 -22.80
N GLU A 449 50.15 7.06 -22.15
CA GLU A 449 51.23 6.06 -22.08
C GLU A 449 51.54 5.47 -23.47
N ALA A 450 50.50 5.13 -24.24
CA ALA A 450 50.67 4.64 -25.61
C ALA A 450 51.32 5.68 -26.54
N ALA A 451 50.90 6.96 -26.44
CA ALA A 451 51.51 8.05 -27.20
C ALA A 451 52.98 8.31 -26.81
N ALA A 452 53.31 8.15 -25.51
CA ALA A 452 54.70 8.28 -25.03
C ALA A 452 55.58 7.13 -25.55
N GLU A 453 55.09 5.88 -25.54
CA GLU A 453 55.79 4.73 -26.12
C GLU A 453 56.01 4.89 -27.63
N GLU A 454 55.01 5.39 -28.36
CA GLU A 454 55.10 5.62 -29.79
C GLU A 454 56.16 6.73 -30.12
N ALA A 455 56.12 7.82 -29.34
CA ALA A 455 57.13 8.90 -29.47
C ALA A 455 58.54 8.43 -29.11
N GLU A 456 58.72 7.55 -28.13
CA GLU A 456 60.02 6.97 -27.77
C GLU A 456 60.52 6.01 -28.85
N ALA A 457 59.59 5.19 -29.39
CA ALA A 457 59.89 4.30 -30.52
C ALA A 457 60.31 5.10 -31.79
N GLU A 458 59.65 6.23 -32.05
CA GLU A 458 59.97 7.12 -33.17
C GLU A 458 61.34 7.78 -32.98
N ARG A 459 61.66 8.31 -31.81
CA ARG A 459 62.96 8.83 -31.43
C ARG A 459 64.05 7.76 -31.56
N ALA A 460 63.81 6.53 -31.16
CA ALA A 460 64.71 5.42 -31.28
C ALA A 460 64.97 5.05 -32.77
N ARG A 461 63.98 5.16 -33.65
CA ARG A 461 64.06 4.98 -35.09
C ARG A 461 64.87 6.10 -35.71
N GLU A 462 64.64 7.35 -35.36
CA GLU A 462 65.40 8.50 -35.82
C GLU A 462 66.88 8.42 -35.39
N PHE A 463 67.13 8.03 -34.14
CA PHE A 463 68.49 7.83 -33.63
C PHE A 463 69.26 6.71 -34.38
N LYS A 464 68.60 5.61 -34.72
CA LYS A 464 69.12 4.53 -35.54
C LYS A 464 69.38 4.98 -37.00
N ALA A 465 68.50 5.82 -37.55
CA ALA A 465 68.65 6.38 -38.89
C ALA A 465 69.87 7.39 -38.96
N ALA A 466 69.99 8.28 -37.98
CA ALA A 466 71.10 9.22 -37.86
C ALA A 466 72.42 8.48 -37.69
N ARG A 467 72.46 7.38 -36.94
CA ARG A 467 73.71 6.56 -36.79
C ARG A 467 74.11 5.82 -38.07
N ARG A 468 73.14 5.51 -38.98
CA ARG A 468 73.46 4.97 -40.31
C ARG A 468 74.05 6.01 -41.28
N TYR A 469 73.71 7.28 -41.10
CA TYR A 469 74.28 8.38 -41.93
C TYR A 469 75.69 8.84 -41.51
N SER A 470 76.10 8.59 -40.28
CA SER A 470 77.43 8.98 -39.77
C SER A 470 78.50 7.91 -39.97
N GLY A 471 78.19 6.76 -40.60
CA GLY A 471 79.10 5.65 -40.86
C GLY A 471 79.32 5.41 -42.35
N GLY A 472 79.82 6.41 -43.08
CA GLY A 472 80.22 6.27 -44.48
C GLY A 472 81.68 5.98 -44.61
N ALA A 473 82.02 4.91 -45.36
CA ALA A 473 83.26 4.42 -45.88
C ALA A 473 83.99 3.31 -45.09
N THR A 474 83.82 2.09 -45.51
CA THR A 474 84.82 1.30 -46.24
C THR A 474 84.29 -0.09 -46.61
N SER A 475 84.56 -0.49 -47.80
CA SER A 475 84.43 -1.71 -48.56
C SER A 475 84.54 -3.03 -47.80
N GLY A 476 83.78 -4.05 -48.26
CA GLY A 476 84.03 -5.46 -47.98
C GLY A 476 82.88 -6.38 -48.31
N GLN A 477 82.94 -7.02 -49.51
CA GLN A 477 82.07 -8.11 -49.92
C GLN A 477 82.07 -9.28 -48.90
N SER A 478 80.94 -9.80 -48.53
CA SER A 478 80.81 -11.23 -48.30
C SER A 478 79.32 -11.67 -48.34
N ARG A 479 79.09 -12.74 -49.06
CA ARG A 479 77.85 -13.44 -49.30
C ARG A 479 77.39 -14.26 -48.10
N ARG A 480 76.06 -14.52 -48.01
CA ARG A 480 75.33 -15.60 -47.36
C ARG A 480 75.05 -15.47 -45.86
N ALA A 481 73.77 -15.39 -45.50
CA ALA A 481 72.98 -16.53 -45.10
C ALA A 481 71.57 -16.03 -44.77
N ARG A 482 70.58 -16.76 -45.22
CA ARG A 482 69.18 -16.71 -44.82
C ARG A 482 69.07 -17.28 -43.39
N GLU A 483 68.56 -16.55 -42.47
CA GLU A 483 68.08 -17.08 -41.18
C GLU A 483 66.64 -16.69 -40.94
N PRO A 484 65.89 -17.50 -40.17
CA PRO A 484 64.42 -17.55 -40.21
C PRO A 484 63.75 -16.47 -39.39
N GLU A 485 62.56 -16.12 -39.83
CA GLU A 485 61.64 -15.19 -39.14
C GLU A 485 61.49 -15.51 -37.66
N GLY A 486 61.87 -14.54 -36.83
CA GLY A 486 61.80 -14.66 -35.39
C GLY A 486 60.35 -14.75 -34.87
N PHE A 487 60.14 -15.70 -33.97
CA PHE A 487 58.93 -16.03 -33.27
C PHE A 487 58.29 -14.82 -32.54
N GLY A 488 58.94 -13.67 -32.49
CA GLY A 488 58.48 -12.46 -31.81
C GLY A 488 57.47 -11.62 -32.60
N ASP A 489 57.56 -11.59 -33.95
CA ASP A 489 56.62 -10.79 -34.75
C ASP A 489 55.25 -11.45 -34.93
N ALA A 490 55.19 -12.79 -34.86
CA ALA A 490 53.93 -13.52 -34.86
C ALA A 490 53.16 -13.36 -33.54
N LEU A 491 53.87 -13.23 -32.42
CA LEU A 491 53.26 -13.01 -31.12
C LEU A 491 52.73 -11.59 -30.96
N ALA A 492 53.45 -10.58 -31.47
CA ALA A 492 53.01 -9.18 -31.43
C ALA A 492 51.77 -8.94 -32.29
N SER A 493 51.66 -9.58 -33.45
CA SER A 493 50.47 -9.46 -34.32
C SER A 493 49.26 -10.25 -33.79
N ALA A 494 49.48 -11.34 -33.07
CA ALA A 494 48.40 -12.11 -32.40
C ALA A 494 47.81 -11.35 -31.19
N VAL A 495 48.65 -10.72 -30.37
CA VAL A 495 48.24 -9.92 -29.21
C VAL A 495 47.48 -8.64 -29.63
N MET A 496 47.89 -7.97 -30.70
CA MET A 496 47.17 -6.81 -31.25
C MET A 496 45.82 -7.17 -31.86
N LYS A 497 45.63 -8.38 -32.37
CA LYS A 497 44.37 -8.85 -32.96
C LYS A 497 43.37 -9.28 -31.90
N GLU A 498 43.82 -9.70 -30.72
CA GLU A 498 42.99 -10.07 -29.59
C GLU A 498 42.51 -8.86 -28.77
N LEU A 499 43.28 -7.77 -28.72
CA LEU A 499 42.91 -6.54 -28.02
C LEU A 499 41.87 -5.68 -28.76
N THR A 500 41.70 -5.85 -30.08
CA THR A 500 40.69 -5.15 -30.88
C THR A 500 39.41 -5.97 -31.11
N GLY A 501 39.35 -7.22 -30.64
CA GLY A 501 38.17 -8.09 -30.71
C GLY A 501 37.22 -7.93 -29.54
N THR A 502 36.11 -8.67 -29.62
CA THR A 502 35.06 -8.75 -28.61
C THR A 502 35.50 -9.06 -27.17
N THR A 503 36.76 -9.50 -26.96
CA THR A 503 37.37 -9.81 -25.68
C THR A 503 37.82 -8.54 -24.92
N GLY A 504 38.24 -7.49 -25.62
CA GLY A 504 38.60 -6.18 -25.03
C GLY A 504 37.40 -5.52 -24.33
N ARG A 505 36.19 -5.72 -24.87
CA ARG A 505 34.94 -5.26 -24.24
C ARG A 505 34.55 -6.05 -22.96
N ARG A 506 35.07 -7.26 -22.77
CA ARG A 506 34.88 -8.05 -21.55
C ARG A 506 35.84 -7.63 -20.41
N ILE A 507 37.03 -7.17 -20.73
CA ILE A 507 38.01 -6.70 -19.73
C ILE A 507 37.53 -5.38 -19.10
N VAL A 508 37.00 -4.45 -19.91
CA VAL A 508 36.41 -3.19 -19.40
C VAL A 508 35.22 -3.45 -18.48
N ARG A 509 34.39 -4.49 -18.74
CA ARG A 509 33.32 -4.93 -17.83
C ARG A 509 33.85 -5.57 -16.55
N GLY A 510 34.96 -6.29 -16.60
CA GLY A 510 35.57 -6.92 -15.41
C GLY A 510 36.21 -5.91 -14.46
N ILE A 511 36.75 -4.78 -14.98
CA ILE A 511 37.34 -3.70 -14.17
C ILE A 511 36.25 -2.92 -13.42
N LEU A 512 35.08 -2.68 -14.05
CA LEU A 512 33.91 -2.07 -13.40
C LEU A 512 33.32 -2.95 -12.29
N GLY A 513 33.37 -4.28 -12.43
CA GLY A 513 32.94 -5.22 -11.39
C GLY A 513 33.93 -5.40 -10.23
N GLY A 514 35.21 -5.06 -10.44
CA GLY A 514 36.25 -5.20 -9.42
C GLY A 514 36.34 -4.02 -8.43
N LEU A 515 35.85 -2.85 -8.80
CA LEU A 515 35.91 -1.62 -7.98
C LEU A 515 34.92 -1.65 -6.77
N PHE A 516 33.99 -2.59 -6.75
CA PHE A 516 33.08 -2.80 -5.62
C PHE A 516 33.55 -3.89 -4.63
N LYS A 517 34.78 -4.40 -4.74
CA LYS A 517 35.38 -5.34 -3.77
C LYS A 517 36.36 -4.61 -2.85
N GLY A 518 35.86 -3.78 -1.97
CA GLY A 518 36.77 -3.15 -1.02
C GLY A 518 36.07 -2.38 0.09
N ARG A 519 35.49 -3.02 1.04
CA ARG A 519 35.59 -2.99 2.51
C ARG A 519 34.36 -3.55 3.17
#